data_8e4acbae239a243f91069ae6d7b71e86
#
_entry.id   8e4acbae239a243f91069ae6d7b71e86
#
_cell.length_a   1.000
_cell.length_b   1.000
_cell.length_c   1.000
_cell.angle_alpha   90.00
_cell.angle_beta   90.00
_cell.angle_gamma   90.00
#
_symmetry.space_group_name_H-M   'P 1'
#
loop_
_entity.id
_entity.type
_entity.pdbx_description
1 polymer ?
#
loop_
_entity_poly.entity_id
_entity_poly.type
_entity_poly.pdbx_seq_one_letter_code
_entity_poly.pdbx_strand_id
1 'polypeptide(L)'
;MSWKEDPRWAYVFVNLSCLMWASNFVLGRTLREEIGPLMLTISRFVVASLFYAVILGRSAVKERLLPRHWALLTAMTLTGVLGFPLLLYRGLQLTTATDAVLINATGPLMTAVLAAILLKERLFPRHILGGLISFFGVALIVSGGSFERLQQWHVNVGDLYVLLAVVLWGLYSVISRW
;
A
#
# COMPACT_ATOMS: atom_id res chain seq x y z
N MET A 1 28.12 20.77 -2.92
CA MET A 1 27.52 19.41 -2.99
C MET A 1 26.04 19.59 -2.71
N SER A 2 25.19 19.41 -3.73
CA SER A 2 23.75 19.65 -3.54
C SER A 2 23.16 18.49 -2.74
N TRP A 3 22.22 18.78 -1.85
CA TRP A 3 21.49 17.76 -1.05
C TRP A 3 20.87 16.63 -1.95
N LYS A 4 20.69 16.88 -3.25
CA LYS A 4 20.18 15.94 -4.24
C LYS A 4 21.19 14.85 -4.63
N GLU A 5 22.48 15.04 -4.36
CA GLU A 5 23.55 14.12 -4.75
C GLU A 5 24.09 13.27 -3.59
N ASP A 6 23.70 13.61 -2.35
CA ASP A 6 24.12 12.84 -1.18
C ASP A 6 23.14 11.68 -0.94
N PRO A 7 23.56 10.40 -1.08
CA PRO A 7 22.72 9.21 -0.90
C PRO A 7 22.12 9.10 0.51
N ARG A 8 22.66 9.81 1.49
CA ARG A 8 22.14 9.82 2.87
C ARG A 8 20.73 10.39 2.93
N TRP A 9 20.41 11.39 2.11
CA TRP A 9 19.08 11.96 2.03
C TRP A 9 18.05 10.97 1.46
N ALA A 10 18.46 10.10 0.53
CA ALA A 10 17.59 9.04 0.04
C ALA A 10 17.14 8.10 1.18
N TYR A 11 18.06 7.70 2.05
CA TYR A 11 17.71 6.90 3.23
C TYR A 11 16.78 7.63 4.20
N VAL A 12 17.01 8.92 4.44
CA VAL A 12 16.13 9.73 5.30
C VAL A 12 14.72 9.77 4.72
N PHE A 13 14.58 10.08 3.43
CA PHE A 13 13.26 10.16 2.78
C PHE A 13 12.55 8.81 2.72
N VAL A 14 13.26 7.72 2.48
CA VAL A 14 12.68 6.37 2.48
C VAL A 14 12.16 6.03 3.88
N ASN A 15 12.96 6.25 4.93
CA ASN A 15 12.52 5.97 6.30
C ASN A 15 11.33 6.84 6.71
N LEU A 16 11.34 8.12 6.37
CA LEU A 16 10.22 9.02 6.63
C LEU A 16 8.94 8.53 5.90
N SER A 17 9.06 8.13 4.64
CA SER A 17 7.95 7.57 3.87
C SER A 17 7.41 6.28 4.50
N CYS A 18 8.28 5.40 4.99
CA CYS A 18 7.87 4.18 5.69
C CYS A 18 7.13 4.50 7.00
N LEU A 19 7.61 5.48 7.78
CA LEU A 19 6.93 5.93 9.01
C LEU A 19 5.56 6.53 8.70
N MET A 20 5.46 7.38 7.68
CA MET A 20 4.19 7.95 7.23
C MET A 20 3.24 6.87 6.71
N TRP A 21 3.76 5.84 6.04
CA TRP A 21 2.97 4.70 5.59
C TRP A 21 2.47 3.85 6.76
N ALA A 22 3.35 3.55 7.73
CA ALA A 22 2.98 2.79 8.93
C ALA A 22 1.93 3.51 9.78
N SER A 23 2.04 4.84 9.94
CA SER A 23 1.05 5.63 10.66
C SER A 23 -0.36 5.54 10.08
N ASN A 24 -0.48 5.23 8.78
CA ASN A 24 -1.75 5.03 8.11
C ASN A 24 -2.58 3.88 8.69
N PHE A 25 -1.95 2.77 9.08
CA PHE A 25 -2.62 1.63 9.71
C PHE A 25 -3.12 1.98 11.12
N VAL A 26 -2.29 2.68 11.88
CA VAL A 26 -2.64 3.11 13.24
C VAL A 26 -3.79 4.11 13.19
N LEU A 27 -3.67 5.16 12.39
CA LEU A 27 -4.71 6.18 12.22
C LEU A 27 -6.02 5.59 11.71
N GLY A 28 -5.96 4.71 10.70
CA GLY A 28 -7.15 4.03 10.17
C GLY A 28 -7.85 3.19 11.22
N ARG A 29 -7.11 2.56 12.13
CA ARG A 29 -7.66 1.78 13.23
C ARG A 29 -8.22 2.67 14.34
N THR A 30 -7.53 3.76 14.68
CA THR A 30 -7.97 4.68 15.75
C THR A 30 -9.23 5.44 15.36
N LEU A 31 -9.29 5.94 14.12
CA LEU A 31 -10.39 6.77 13.63
C LEU A 31 -11.58 5.98 13.08
N ARG A 32 -11.53 4.64 13.11
CA ARG A 32 -12.54 3.76 12.50
C ARG A 32 -13.98 3.98 12.97
N GLU A 33 -14.15 4.40 14.21
CA GLU A 33 -15.47 4.60 14.85
C GLU A 33 -15.98 6.02 14.63
N GLU A 34 -15.09 6.98 14.42
CA GLU A 34 -15.43 8.39 14.26
C GLU A 34 -15.60 8.76 12.76
N ILE A 35 -14.77 8.19 11.90
CA ILE A 35 -14.69 8.54 10.49
C ILE A 35 -14.86 7.28 9.63
N GLY A 36 -15.88 7.28 8.77
CA GLY A 36 -16.09 6.17 7.83
C GLY A 36 -14.95 6.03 6.81
N PRO A 37 -14.72 4.80 6.28
CA PRO A 37 -13.63 4.50 5.33
C PRO A 37 -13.61 5.42 4.11
N LEU A 38 -14.77 5.74 3.57
CA LEU A 38 -14.90 6.61 2.41
C LEU A 38 -14.46 8.05 2.74
N MET A 39 -14.93 8.60 3.86
CA MET A 39 -14.60 9.96 4.29
C MET A 39 -13.09 10.06 4.60
N LEU A 40 -12.53 9.06 5.28
CA LEU A 40 -11.10 9.01 5.58
C LEU A 40 -10.27 8.94 4.30
N THR A 41 -10.72 8.18 3.31
CA THR A 41 -10.05 8.10 1.99
C THR A 41 -10.12 9.45 1.28
N ILE A 42 -11.31 10.05 1.15
CA ILE A 42 -11.52 11.32 0.44
C ILE A 42 -10.71 12.44 1.09
N SER A 43 -10.80 12.61 2.42
CA SER A 43 -10.10 13.69 3.13
C SER A 43 -8.60 13.66 2.90
N ARG A 44 -7.98 12.48 2.93
CA ARG A 44 -6.53 12.32 2.67
C ARG A 44 -6.15 12.77 1.27
N PHE A 45 -6.92 12.37 0.26
CA PHE A 45 -6.60 12.74 -1.13
C PHE A 45 -6.92 14.20 -1.43
N VAL A 46 -7.95 14.78 -0.80
CA VAL A 46 -8.22 16.22 -0.89
C VAL A 46 -7.04 17.01 -0.31
N VAL A 47 -6.60 16.68 0.91
CA VAL A 47 -5.46 17.34 1.54
C VAL A 47 -4.18 17.17 0.70
N ALA A 48 -3.90 15.95 0.23
CA ALA A 48 -2.74 15.69 -0.63
C ALA A 48 -2.83 16.47 -1.95
N SER A 49 -4.00 16.53 -2.59
CA SER A 49 -4.20 17.27 -3.84
C SER A 49 -4.00 18.77 -3.67
N LEU A 50 -4.51 19.34 -2.58
CA LEU A 50 -4.29 20.76 -2.25
C LEU A 50 -2.80 21.05 -2.02
N PHE A 51 -2.11 20.18 -1.29
CA PHE A 51 -0.68 20.31 -1.06
C PHE A 51 0.12 20.25 -2.36
N TYR A 52 -0.16 19.28 -3.23
CA TYR A 52 0.47 19.18 -4.54
C TYR A 52 0.13 20.37 -5.44
N ALA A 53 -1.11 20.88 -5.42
CA ALA A 53 -1.49 22.05 -6.19
C ALA A 53 -0.69 23.29 -5.78
N VAL A 54 -0.39 23.45 -4.48
CA VAL A 54 0.44 24.55 -3.97
C VAL A 54 1.91 24.39 -4.41
N ILE A 55 2.48 23.16 -4.28
CA ILE A 55 3.91 22.92 -4.59
C ILE A 55 4.18 22.95 -6.10
N LEU A 56 3.37 22.25 -6.88
CA LEU A 56 3.61 22.08 -8.31
C LEU A 56 3.05 23.25 -9.14
N GLY A 57 2.07 23.96 -8.60
CA GLY A 57 1.45 25.10 -9.25
C GLY A 57 0.99 24.78 -10.69
N ARG A 58 1.15 25.76 -11.57
CA ARG A 58 0.79 25.61 -12.99
C ARG A 58 1.72 24.69 -13.78
N SER A 59 2.85 24.28 -13.23
CA SER A 59 3.82 23.42 -13.94
C SER A 59 3.33 22.00 -14.15
N ALA A 60 2.43 21.50 -13.27
CA ALA A 60 1.87 20.14 -13.36
C ALA A 60 0.92 19.93 -14.55
N VAL A 61 0.40 21.01 -15.14
CA VAL A 61 -0.69 20.95 -16.16
C VAL A 61 -0.18 21.04 -17.58
N LYS A 62 1.14 21.11 -17.79
CA LYS A 62 1.71 21.37 -19.14
C LYS A 62 1.74 20.16 -20.07
N GLU A 63 1.60 18.94 -19.57
CA GLU A 63 1.67 17.75 -20.42
C GLU A 63 0.30 17.38 -20.99
N ARG A 64 0.23 17.23 -22.33
CA ARG A 64 -0.97 16.76 -23.00
C ARG A 64 -1.12 15.25 -22.76
N LEU A 65 -2.15 14.87 -22.02
CA LEU A 65 -2.50 13.47 -21.82
C LEU A 65 -3.15 12.91 -23.09
N LEU A 66 -2.58 11.83 -23.62
CA LEU A 66 -3.19 11.05 -24.71
C LEU A 66 -4.38 10.24 -24.18
N PRO A 67 -5.36 9.88 -25.04
CA PRO A 67 -6.52 9.09 -24.61
C PRO A 67 -6.18 7.81 -23.86
N ARG A 68 -5.11 7.11 -24.25
CA ARG A 68 -4.61 5.92 -23.55
C ARG A 68 -4.18 6.20 -22.10
N HIS A 69 -3.64 7.38 -21.83
CA HIS A 69 -3.22 7.76 -20.48
C HIS A 69 -4.43 7.91 -19.55
N TRP A 70 -5.58 8.36 -20.07
CA TRP A 70 -6.80 8.45 -19.27
C TRP A 70 -7.30 7.06 -18.80
N ALA A 71 -7.25 6.05 -19.66
CA ALA A 71 -7.61 4.70 -19.28
C ALA A 71 -6.68 4.14 -18.19
N LEU A 72 -5.36 4.33 -18.33
CA LEU A 72 -4.38 3.91 -17.33
C LEU A 72 -4.57 4.68 -16.02
N LEU A 73 -4.72 6.00 -16.08
CA LEU A 73 -4.95 6.84 -14.89
C LEU A 73 -6.25 6.43 -14.17
N THR A 74 -7.31 6.15 -14.92
CA THR A 74 -8.57 5.67 -14.33
C THR A 74 -8.37 4.32 -13.64
N ALA A 75 -7.69 3.37 -14.29
CA ALA A 75 -7.40 2.07 -13.69
C ALA A 75 -6.52 2.20 -12.43
N MET A 76 -5.48 3.06 -12.46
CA MET A 76 -4.64 3.34 -11.31
C MET A 76 -5.42 4.04 -10.18
N THR A 77 -6.33 4.96 -10.53
CA THR A 77 -7.20 5.64 -9.54
C THR A 77 -8.13 4.64 -8.86
N LEU A 78 -8.77 3.78 -9.64
CA LEU A 78 -9.71 2.78 -9.10
C LEU A 78 -9.01 1.72 -8.25
N THR A 79 -7.80 1.32 -8.60
CA THR A 79 -7.07 0.28 -7.85
C THR A 79 -6.28 0.87 -6.68
N GLY A 80 -5.38 1.83 -6.91
CA GLY A 80 -4.43 2.34 -5.91
C GLY A 80 -4.94 3.50 -5.08
N VAL A 81 -5.66 4.47 -5.73
CA VAL A 81 -6.07 5.71 -5.05
C VAL A 81 -7.37 5.53 -4.25
N LEU A 82 -8.35 4.85 -4.81
CA LEU A 82 -9.65 4.64 -4.16
C LEU A 82 -9.78 3.23 -3.58
N GLY A 83 -9.56 2.20 -4.39
CA GLY A 83 -9.83 0.82 -4.02
C GLY A 83 -8.99 0.33 -2.86
N PHE A 84 -7.67 0.49 -2.94
CA PHE A 84 -6.76 0.05 -1.88
C PHE A 84 -7.11 0.67 -0.52
N PRO A 85 -7.15 2.01 -0.34
CA PRO A 85 -7.40 2.57 0.98
C PRO A 85 -8.82 2.35 1.48
N LEU A 86 -9.81 2.33 0.59
CA LEU A 86 -11.19 2.06 0.97
C LEU A 86 -11.35 0.66 1.56
N LEU A 87 -10.79 -0.36 0.88
CA LEU A 87 -10.81 -1.73 1.37
C LEU A 87 -9.94 -1.91 2.61
N LEU A 88 -8.76 -1.26 2.67
CA LEU A 88 -7.91 -1.29 3.84
C LEU A 88 -8.64 -0.73 5.07
N TYR A 89 -9.23 0.45 4.97
CA TYR A 89 -9.94 1.05 6.09
C TYR A 89 -11.20 0.28 6.47
N ARG A 90 -11.91 -0.29 5.48
CA ARG A 90 -13.02 -1.20 5.79
C ARG A 90 -12.54 -2.44 6.53
N GLY A 91 -11.43 -3.01 6.11
CA GLY A 91 -10.79 -4.12 6.82
C GLY A 91 -10.42 -3.74 8.26
N LEU A 92 -9.77 -2.60 8.46
CA LEU A 92 -9.35 -2.09 9.78
C LEU A 92 -10.53 -1.80 10.74
N GLN A 93 -11.75 -1.65 10.25
CA GLN A 93 -12.93 -1.62 11.12
C GLN A 93 -13.23 -2.98 11.75
N LEU A 94 -12.89 -4.08 11.05
CA LEU A 94 -13.30 -5.45 11.37
C LEU A 94 -12.15 -6.33 11.86
N THR A 95 -10.88 -5.93 11.58
CA THR A 95 -9.68 -6.65 12.02
C THR A 95 -8.73 -5.77 12.83
N THR A 96 -7.66 -6.34 13.37
CA THR A 96 -6.66 -5.60 14.12
C THR A 96 -5.65 -4.92 13.16
N ALA A 97 -4.99 -3.85 13.64
CA ALA A 97 -3.89 -3.25 12.88
C ALA A 97 -2.73 -4.25 12.69
N THR A 98 -2.52 -5.12 13.66
CA THR A 98 -1.53 -6.19 13.68
C THR A 98 -1.76 -7.19 12.54
N ASP A 99 -2.98 -7.72 12.43
CA ASP A 99 -3.37 -8.67 11.39
C ASP A 99 -3.30 -8.01 10.01
N ALA A 100 -3.78 -6.76 9.90
CA ALA A 100 -3.69 -5.99 8.66
C ALA A 100 -2.25 -5.78 8.19
N VAL A 101 -1.30 -5.49 9.09
CA VAL A 101 0.12 -5.35 8.77
C VAL A 101 0.70 -6.69 8.31
N LEU A 102 0.35 -7.79 8.98
CA LEU A 102 0.80 -9.14 8.60
C LEU A 102 0.32 -9.51 7.19
N ILE A 103 -0.96 -9.28 6.89
CA ILE A 103 -1.50 -9.52 5.55
C ILE A 103 -0.81 -8.60 4.52
N ASN A 104 -0.61 -7.33 4.87
CA ASN A 104 0.07 -6.37 3.98
C ASN A 104 1.54 -6.76 3.69
N ALA A 105 2.19 -7.50 4.58
CA ALA A 105 3.54 -8.03 4.34
C ALA A 105 3.61 -9.04 3.18
N THR A 106 2.48 -9.59 2.73
CA THR A 106 2.39 -10.42 1.52
C THR A 106 2.45 -9.58 0.23
N GLY A 107 2.33 -8.25 0.32
CA GLY A 107 2.24 -7.33 -0.82
C GLY A 107 3.35 -7.49 -1.87
N PRO A 108 4.63 -7.56 -1.51
CA PRO A 108 5.70 -7.77 -2.47
C PRO A 108 5.55 -9.07 -3.26
N LEU A 109 5.16 -10.16 -2.58
CA LEU A 109 4.92 -11.46 -3.24
C LEU A 109 3.70 -11.38 -4.15
N MET A 110 2.60 -10.79 -3.68
CA MET A 110 1.39 -10.59 -4.47
C MET A 110 1.68 -9.76 -5.74
N THR A 111 2.42 -8.67 -5.61
CA THR A 111 2.84 -7.83 -6.74
C THR A 111 3.70 -8.62 -7.73
N ALA A 112 4.64 -9.44 -7.25
CA ALA A 112 5.48 -10.26 -8.11
C ALA A 112 4.66 -11.32 -8.87
N VAL A 113 3.69 -11.97 -8.23
CA VAL A 113 2.78 -12.93 -8.86
C VAL A 113 1.93 -12.24 -9.93
N LEU A 114 1.35 -11.07 -9.62
CA LEU A 114 0.55 -10.31 -10.58
C LEU A 114 1.39 -9.82 -11.78
N ALA A 115 2.62 -9.38 -11.54
CA ALA A 115 3.56 -9.01 -12.60
C ALA A 115 3.89 -10.22 -13.49
N ALA A 116 4.10 -11.39 -12.91
CA ALA A 116 4.33 -12.62 -13.68
C ALA A 116 3.13 -13.00 -14.57
N ILE A 117 1.91 -12.86 -14.06
CA ILE A 117 0.68 -13.20 -14.79
C ILE A 117 0.38 -12.15 -15.87
N LEU A 118 0.41 -10.87 -15.54
CA LEU A 118 -0.06 -9.78 -16.41
C LEU A 118 1.01 -9.27 -17.37
N LEU A 119 2.25 -9.17 -16.91
CA LEU A 119 3.39 -8.71 -17.72
C LEU A 119 4.22 -9.88 -18.29
N LYS A 120 3.85 -11.12 -17.95
CA LYS A 120 4.58 -12.35 -18.34
C LYS A 120 6.05 -12.31 -17.89
N GLU A 121 6.34 -11.62 -16.78
CA GLU A 121 7.66 -11.59 -16.18
C GLU A 121 8.02 -12.94 -15.55
N ARG A 122 9.30 -13.31 -15.58
CA ARG A 122 9.75 -14.56 -14.96
C ARG A 122 9.83 -14.41 -13.44
N LEU A 123 9.08 -15.21 -12.72
CA LEU A 123 9.25 -15.38 -11.27
C LEU A 123 10.49 -16.22 -11.00
N PHE A 124 11.52 -15.58 -10.45
CA PHE A 124 12.69 -16.30 -10.00
C PHE A 124 12.48 -16.84 -8.57
N PRO A 125 13.02 -18.03 -8.22
CA PRO A 125 12.91 -18.61 -6.88
C PRO A 125 13.36 -17.65 -5.76
N ARG A 126 14.33 -16.79 -6.04
CA ARG A 126 14.80 -15.74 -5.11
C ARG A 126 13.72 -14.74 -4.71
N HIS A 127 12.77 -14.42 -5.61
CA HIS A 127 11.66 -13.51 -5.29
C HIS A 127 10.66 -14.16 -4.35
N ILE A 128 10.38 -15.46 -4.57
CA ILE A 128 9.50 -16.23 -3.69
C ILE A 128 10.16 -16.40 -2.32
N LEU A 129 11.43 -16.81 -2.29
CA LEU A 129 12.19 -16.99 -1.06
C LEU A 129 12.29 -15.70 -0.25
N GLY A 130 12.61 -14.56 -0.91
CA GLY A 130 12.64 -13.26 -0.26
C GLY A 130 11.30 -12.83 0.30
N GLY A 131 10.20 -13.07 -0.44
CA GLY A 131 8.84 -12.80 0.01
C GLY A 131 8.45 -13.65 1.23
N LEU A 132 8.80 -14.93 1.24
CA LEU A 132 8.56 -15.83 2.37
C LEU A 132 9.37 -15.40 3.61
N ILE A 133 10.66 -15.10 3.45
CA ILE A 133 11.50 -14.63 4.56
C ILE A 133 10.92 -13.34 5.14
N SER A 134 10.50 -12.39 4.29
CA SER A 134 9.87 -11.15 4.74
C SER A 134 8.58 -11.41 5.51
N PHE A 135 7.71 -12.27 4.98
CA PHE A 135 6.45 -12.63 5.64
C PHE A 135 6.68 -13.27 7.02
N PHE A 136 7.57 -14.25 7.10
CA PHE A 136 7.89 -14.89 8.38
C PHE A 136 8.59 -13.94 9.36
N GLY A 137 9.42 -13.03 8.86
CA GLY A 137 10.03 -11.97 9.68
C GLY A 137 8.98 -11.07 10.32
N VAL A 138 8.01 -10.60 9.52
CA VAL A 138 6.88 -9.79 10.05
C VAL A 138 6.02 -10.61 11.00
N ALA A 139 5.70 -11.87 10.67
CA ALA A 139 4.94 -12.75 11.55
C ALA A 139 5.62 -12.93 12.92
N LEU A 140 6.94 -13.08 12.94
CA LEU A 140 7.73 -13.20 14.17
C LEU A 140 7.66 -11.92 15.02
N ILE A 141 7.79 -10.76 14.39
CA ILE A 141 7.71 -9.44 15.06
C ILE A 141 6.30 -9.25 15.65
N VAL A 142 5.28 -9.47 14.84
CA VAL A 142 3.87 -9.29 15.20
C VAL A 142 3.43 -10.21 16.33
N SER A 143 3.88 -11.47 16.32
CA SER A 143 3.60 -12.44 17.39
C SER A 143 4.40 -12.19 18.68
N GLY A 144 5.38 -11.27 18.64
CA GLY A 144 6.34 -11.10 19.74
C GLY A 144 7.16 -12.36 20.01
N GLY A 145 7.40 -13.18 18.98
CA GLY A 145 8.11 -14.46 19.07
C GLY A 145 7.27 -15.61 19.67
N SER A 146 5.97 -15.40 19.93
CA SER A 146 5.09 -16.43 20.49
C SER A 146 4.36 -17.21 19.40
N PHE A 147 4.64 -18.50 19.31
CA PHE A 147 3.95 -19.40 18.37
C PHE A 147 2.47 -19.59 18.73
N GLU A 148 2.14 -19.54 20.01
CA GLU A 148 0.76 -19.65 20.51
C GLU A 148 -0.13 -18.53 19.98
N ARG A 149 0.39 -17.28 19.89
CA ARG A 149 -0.34 -16.14 19.32
C ARG A 149 -0.63 -16.33 17.83
N LEU A 150 0.28 -16.94 17.08
CA LEU A 150 0.06 -17.27 15.67
C LEU A 150 -1.00 -18.37 15.50
N GLN A 151 -1.06 -19.34 16.40
CA GLN A 151 -2.08 -20.39 16.37
C GLN A 151 -3.48 -19.88 16.73
N GLN A 152 -3.57 -18.81 17.50
CA GLN A 152 -4.84 -18.17 17.89
C GLN A 152 -5.36 -17.20 16.81
N TRP A 153 -4.65 -17.06 15.69
CA TRP A 153 -5.11 -16.21 14.62
C TRP A 153 -6.33 -16.80 13.92
N HIS A 154 -7.46 -16.12 14.07
CA HIS A 154 -8.71 -16.49 13.42
C HIS A 154 -8.97 -15.54 12.26
N VAL A 155 -8.98 -16.08 11.05
CA VAL A 155 -9.31 -15.30 9.84
C VAL A 155 -10.73 -14.76 9.96
N ASN A 156 -10.87 -13.47 9.78
CA ASN A 156 -12.15 -12.77 9.83
C ASN A 156 -12.43 -12.03 8.51
N VAL A 157 -13.65 -11.50 8.35
CA VAL A 157 -14.05 -10.76 7.13
C VAL A 157 -13.19 -9.51 6.92
N GLY A 158 -12.67 -8.88 7.99
CA GLY A 158 -11.76 -7.75 7.88
C GLY A 158 -10.44 -8.12 7.20
N ASP A 159 -9.92 -9.32 7.47
CA ASP A 159 -8.70 -9.84 6.86
C ASP A 159 -8.87 -10.02 5.34
N LEU A 160 -10.06 -10.46 4.89
CA LEU A 160 -10.38 -10.54 3.46
C LEU A 160 -10.39 -9.18 2.78
N TYR A 161 -10.95 -8.15 3.43
CA TYR A 161 -10.88 -6.78 2.90
C TYR A 161 -9.44 -6.28 2.79
N VAL A 162 -8.59 -6.55 3.78
CA VAL A 162 -7.17 -6.19 3.73
C VAL A 162 -6.45 -6.96 2.61
N LEU A 163 -6.73 -8.26 2.46
CA LEU A 163 -6.13 -9.05 1.39
C LEU A 163 -6.53 -8.53 0.00
N LEU A 164 -7.81 -8.20 -0.19
CA LEU A 164 -8.28 -7.58 -1.44
C LEU A 164 -7.61 -6.22 -1.68
N ALA A 165 -7.40 -5.42 -0.63
CA ALA A 165 -6.64 -4.18 -0.73
C ALA A 165 -5.22 -4.46 -1.24
N VAL A 166 -4.52 -5.44 -0.69
CA VAL A 166 -3.16 -5.83 -1.13
C VAL A 166 -3.15 -6.26 -2.60
N VAL A 167 -4.16 -7.00 -3.06
CA VAL A 167 -4.31 -7.36 -4.48
C VAL A 167 -4.47 -6.11 -5.35
N LEU A 168 -5.34 -5.17 -4.95
CA LEU A 168 -5.53 -3.91 -5.69
C LEU A 168 -4.25 -3.06 -5.72
N TRP A 169 -3.48 -3.03 -4.64
CA TRP A 169 -2.17 -2.38 -4.61
C TRP A 169 -1.18 -3.04 -5.57
N GLY A 170 -1.16 -4.36 -5.61
CA GLY A 170 -0.36 -5.12 -6.57
C GLY A 170 -0.75 -4.81 -8.02
N LEU A 171 -2.06 -4.76 -8.33
CA LEU A 171 -2.57 -4.36 -9.64
C LEU A 171 -2.15 -2.92 -10.00
N TYR A 172 -2.34 -1.97 -9.09
CA TYR A 172 -1.86 -0.60 -9.25
C TYR A 172 -0.37 -0.54 -9.59
N SER A 173 0.45 -1.28 -8.84
CA SER A 173 1.90 -1.34 -9.04
C SER A 173 2.28 -1.92 -10.40
N VAL A 174 1.54 -2.92 -10.89
CA VAL A 174 1.75 -3.51 -12.21
C VAL A 174 1.29 -2.57 -13.33
N ILE A 175 0.10 -1.95 -13.19
CA ILE A 175 -0.45 -0.99 -14.17
C ILE A 175 0.46 0.22 -14.32
N SER A 176 1.08 0.69 -13.23
CA SER A 176 1.99 1.84 -13.26
C SER A 176 3.27 1.62 -14.10
N ARG A 177 3.52 0.38 -14.55
CA ARG A 177 4.69 0.03 -15.39
C ARG A 177 4.37 0.10 -16.89
N TRP A 178 3.12 0.35 -17.27
CA TRP A 178 2.67 0.51 -18.68
C TRP A 178 2.60 1.97 -19.06
#